data_aaf6d4780883bc8c2bed95dd54070ae5
#
_entry.id   aaf6d4780883bc8c2bed95dd54070ae5
#
_cell.length_a   1.000
_cell.length_b   1.000
_cell.length_c   1.000
_cell.angle_alpha   90.00
_cell.angle_beta   90.00
_cell.angle_gamma   90.00
#
_symmetry.space_group_name_H-M   'P 1'
#
loop_
_entity.id
_entity.type
_entity.pdbx_description
1 polymer ?
#
loop_
_entity_poly.entity_id
_entity_poly.type
_entity_poly.pdbx_seq_one_letter_code
_entity_poly.pdbx_strand_id
1 'polypeptide(L)'
;EAVELIKHLNSMMGKRNPGVLRIAEESTAWPMVTGSLEDGGLGFDLKWNMGWMNDYLDYIKYDPYFRSHHHSELTFSMIYAYSEKFMLVFSHDEAVHGKASMLGKMPGEREQKFANLRLTYAYMFTHPGRKLLFMGQDIGEFSEWNEMRCTEWELLKYPDHKGMAALVKKLNELYTTKPALYEWDDKPEGFAWINSINSAENLLTFMRRTRKKESLLVVAANFSGVEKQVKIG
;
A
#
# COMPACT_ATOMS: atom_id res chain seq x y z
N GLU A 1 -4.70 23.96 21.58
CA GLU A 1 -3.26 23.94 21.96
C GLU A 1 -2.48 22.87 21.19
N ALA A 2 -2.87 21.58 21.21
CA ALA A 2 -2.15 20.50 20.51
C ALA A 2 -1.99 20.75 18.99
N VAL A 3 -3.06 21.18 18.33
CA VAL A 3 -3.05 21.52 16.90
C VAL A 3 -2.07 22.66 16.61
N GLU A 4 -2.06 23.70 17.42
CA GLU A 4 -1.12 24.84 17.26
C GLU A 4 0.33 24.43 17.50
N LEU A 5 0.59 23.53 18.46
CA LEU A 5 1.91 22.95 18.67
C LEU A 5 2.38 22.17 17.43
N ILE A 6 1.52 21.32 16.86
CA ILE A 6 1.83 20.56 15.65
C ILE A 6 2.14 21.48 14.47
N LYS A 7 1.30 22.49 14.22
CA LYS A 7 1.53 23.49 13.16
C LYS A 7 2.86 24.20 13.35
N HIS A 8 3.15 24.66 14.59
CA HIS A 8 4.40 25.32 14.89
C HIS A 8 5.61 24.40 14.67
N LEU A 9 5.53 23.15 15.17
CA LEU A 9 6.57 22.14 14.98
C LEU A 9 6.85 21.91 13.49
N ASN A 10 5.80 21.66 12.69
CA ASN A 10 5.91 21.43 11.26
C ASN A 10 6.50 22.63 10.51
N SER A 11 6.12 23.86 10.89
CA SER A 11 6.72 25.09 10.36
C SER A 11 8.21 25.18 10.65
N MET A 12 8.60 24.95 11.90
CA MET A 12 9.99 25.04 12.34
C MET A 12 10.86 23.95 11.72
N MET A 13 10.35 22.70 11.68
CA MET A 13 11.08 21.59 11.08
C MET A 13 11.28 21.78 9.58
N GLY A 14 10.24 22.23 8.86
CA GLY A 14 10.36 22.51 7.42
C GLY A 14 11.38 23.59 7.09
N LYS A 15 11.53 24.61 7.96
CA LYS A 15 12.52 25.69 7.78
C LYS A 15 13.93 25.26 8.14
N ARG A 16 14.10 24.51 9.25
CA ARG A 16 15.42 24.12 9.78
C ARG A 16 16.02 22.91 9.06
N ASN A 17 15.18 22.00 8.62
CA ASN A 17 15.58 20.73 8.03
C ASN A 17 14.84 20.47 6.72
N PRO A 18 15.05 21.28 5.67
CA PRO A 18 14.41 21.07 4.38
C PRO A 18 14.83 19.70 3.81
N GLY A 19 13.87 18.90 3.40
CA GLY A 19 14.09 17.54 2.89
C GLY A 19 13.87 16.42 3.90
N VAL A 20 13.67 16.73 5.19
CA VAL A 20 13.17 15.73 6.15
C VAL A 20 11.66 15.62 6.03
N LEU A 21 11.18 14.39 5.79
CA LEU A 21 9.75 14.11 5.69
C LEU A 21 9.10 14.07 7.08
N ARG A 22 7.96 14.73 7.20
CA ARG A 22 7.09 14.70 8.37
C ARG A 22 5.85 13.92 7.99
N ILE A 23 5.69 12.77 8.60
CA ILE A 23 4.65 11.81 8.24
C ILE A 23 3.71 11.65 9.43
N ALA A 24 2.42 11.88 9.21
CA ALA A 24 1.41 11.73 10.25
C ALA A 24 0.90 10.30 10.30
N GLU A 25 0.95 9.67 11.46
CA GLU A 25 0.16 8.52 11.82
C GLU A 25 -1.15 9.03 12.43
N GLU A 26 -2.19 9.11 11.60
CA GLU A 26 -3.47 9.68 11.97
C GLU A 26 -4.59 8.90 11.28
N SER A 27 -5.45 8.25 12.08
CA SER A 27 -6.46 7.30 11.62
C SER A 27 -7.85 7.90 11.43
N THR A 28 -8.06 9.15 11.87
CA THR A 28 -9.37 9.78 11.79
C THR A 28 -9.59 10.51 10.47
N ALA A 29 -10.81 11.04 10.29
CA ALA A 29 -11.15 11.90 9.16
C ALA A 29 -10.77 13.38 9.38
N TRP A 30 -9.75 13.67 10.22
CA TRP A 30 -9.28 15.04 10.40
C TRP A 30 -8.83 15.63 9.05
N PRO A 31 -9.37 16.78 8.65
CA PRO A 31 -9.10 17.32 7.33
C PRO A 31 -7.74 18.04 7.25
N MET A 32 -7.18 18.11 6.03
CA MET A 32 -5.99 18.90 5.72
C MET A 32 -4.77 18.60 6.58
N VAL A 33 -4.57 17.34 6.96
CA VAL A 33 -3.37 16.91 7.69
C VAL A 33 -2.12 17.21 6.86
N THR A 34 -2.17 16.97 5.55
CA THR A 34 -1.10 17.28 4.60
C THR A 34 -1.30 18.61 3.85
N GLY A 35 -2.31 19.36 4.24
CA GLY A 35 -2.56 20.72 3.72
C GLY A 35 -1.50 21.70 4.19
N SER A 36 -1.30 22.77 3.41
CA SER A 36 -0.34 23.82 3.78
C SER A 36 -0.78 24.54 5.06
N LEU A 37 0.18 25.07 5.81
CA LEU A 37 -0.11 25.89 7.01
C LEU A 37 -0.87 27.17 6.64
N GLU A 38 -0.60 27.72 5.46
CA GLU A 38 -1.24 28.93 4.94
C GLU A 38 -2.73 28.72 4.66
N ASP A 39 -3.09 27.52 4.20
CA ASP A 39 -4.49 27.12 3.96
C ASP A 39 -5.18 26.58 5.24
N GLY A 40 -4.52 26.65 6.38
CA GLY A 40 -5.06 26.17 7.67
C GLY A 40 -4.78 24.70 7.98
N GLY A 41 -4.06 23.99 7.11
CA GLY A 41 -3.66 22.59 7.30
C GLY A 41 -2.63 22.41 8.43
N LEU A 42 -2.29 21.15 8.71
CA LEU A 42 -1.32 20.82 9.75
C LEU A 42 0.14 20.83 9.27
N GLY A 43 0.38 20.86 7.96
CA GLY A 43 1.70 21.00 7.35
C GLY A 43 2.55 19.73 7.37
N PHE A 44 1.95 18.54 7.49
CA PHE A 44 2.64 17.28 7.26
C PHE A 44 2.91 17.06 5.77
N ASP A 45 3.96 16.33 5.45
CA ASP A 45 4.30 15.98 4.07
C ASP A 45 3.48 14.79 3.57
N LEU A 46 3.20 13.83 4.45
CA LEU A 46 2.42 12.63 4.18
C LEU A 46 1.53 12.26 5.36
N LYS A 47 0.47 11.50 5.09
CA LYS A 47 -0.42 10.89 6.08
C LYS A 47 -0.55 9.39 5.80
N TRP A 48 -0.52 8.54 6.82
CA TRP A 48 -0.81 7.12 6.66
C TRP A 48 -2.25 6.91 6.20
N ASN A 49 -2.44 6.03 5.21
CA ASN A 49 -3.75 5.62 4.75
C ASN A 49 -4.20 4.34 5.49
N MET A 50 -4.66 4.51 6.71
CA MET A 50 -5.12 3.39 7.52
C MET A 50 -6.47 2.83 7.04
N GLY A 51 -7.31 3.66 6.39
CA GLY A 51 -8.55 3.19 5.76
C GLY A 51 -8.29 2.17 4.66
N TRP A 52 -7.40 2.50 3.71
CA TRP A 52 -6.98 1.55 2.68
C TRP A 52 -6.39 0.27 3.27
N MET A 53 -5.56 0.41 4.29
CA MET A 53 -4.91 -0.73 4.95
C MET A 53 -5.95 -1.67 5.57
N ASN A 54 -6.91 -1.14 6.32
CA ASN A 54 -7.96 -1.92 6.95
C ASN A 54 -8.83 -2.63 5.91
N ASP A 55 -9.37 -1.89 4.93
CA ASP A 55 -10.20 -2.45 3.86
C ASP A 55 -9.47 -3.56 3.11
N TYR A 56 -8.20 -3.31 2.73
CA TYR A 56 -7.41 -4.29 2.00
C TYR A 56 -7.12 -5.55 2.83
N LEU A 57 -6.76 -5.40 4.11
CA LEU A 57 -6.48 -6.53 4.99
C LEU A 57 -7.74 -7.35 5.30
N ASP A 58 -8.89 -6.70 5.39
CA ASP A 58 -10.15 -7.42 5.54
C ASP A 58 -10.48 -8.20 4.28
N TYR A 59 -10.32 -7.60 3.12
CA TYR A 59 -10.51 -8.29 1.84
C TYR A 59 -9.58 -9.49 1.64
N ILE A 60 -8.28 -9.33 1.85
CA ILE A 60 -7.30 -10.36 1.48
C ILE A 60 -7.36 -11.61 2.38
N LYS A 61 -7.87 -11.47 3.59
CA LYS A 61 -8.08 -12.60 4.52
C LYS A 61 -9.14 -13.59 4.04
N TYR A 62 -10.09 -13.16 3.21
CA TYR A 62 -11.10 -14.06 2.69
C TYR A 62 -10.48 -15.12 1.76
N ASP A 63 -11.02 -16.32 1.84
CA ASP A 63 -10.78 -17.33 0.80
C ASP A 63 -11.18 -16.73 -0.57
N PRO A 64 -10.37 -16.93 -1.62
CA PRO A 64 -10.66 -16.40 -2.96
C PRO A 64 -12.08 -16.66 -3.47
N TYR A 65 -12.70 -17.75 -3.04
CA TYR A 65 -14.08 -18.11 -3.40
C TYR A 65 -15.11 -17.07 -2.93
N PHE A 66 -14.89 -16.45 -1.76
CA PHE A 66 -15.82 -15.47 -1.18
C PHE A 66 -15.52 -14.01 -1.56
N ARG A 67 -14.35 -13.72 -2.13
CA ARG A 67 -13.88 -12.36 -2.42
C ARG A 67 -14.79 -11.55 -3.35
N SER A 68 -15.56 -12.22 -4.21
CA SER A 68 -16.52 -11.55 -5.11
C SER A 68 -17.56 -10.69 -4.37
N HIS A 69 -17.91 -11.06 -3.14
CA HIS A 69 -18.86 -10.33 -2.30
C HIS A 69 -18.24 -9.13 -1.57
N HIS A 70 -16.92 -9.03 -1.59
CA HIS A 70 -16.11 -8.03 -0.86
C HIS A 70 -15.33 -7.10 -1.79
N HIS A 71 -15.62 -7.11 -3.08
CA HIS A 71 -14.86 -6.37 -4.09
C HIS A 71 -14.79 -4.85 -3.85
N SER A 72 -15.80 -4.28 -3.21
CA SER A 72 -15.84 -2.86 -2.84
C SER A 72 -14.70 -2.47 -1.89
N GLU A 73 -14.21 -3.37 -1.05
CA GLU A 73 -13.10 -3.13 -0.13
C GLU A 73 -11.78 -2.82 -0.89
N LEU A 74 -11.64 -3.29 -2.14
CA LEU A 74 -10.51 -2.95 -3.00
C LEU A 74 -10.63 -1.57 -3.67
N THR A 75 -11.87 -1.11 -3.90
CA THR A 75 -12.11 0.08 -4.74
C THR A 75 -12.51 1.31 -3.94
N PHE A 76 -13.02 1.13 -2.73
CA PHE A 76 -13.55 2.21 -1.89
C PHE A 76 -12.52 3.29 -1.59
N SER A 77 -11.28 2.90 -1.33
CA SER A 77 -10.20 3.84 -1.02
C SER A 77 -9.96 4.90 -2.11
N MET A 78 -10.31 4.58 -3.36
CA MET A 78 -10.15 5.51 -4.47
C MET A 78 -11.11 6.71 -4.41
N ILE A 79 -12.18 6.64 -3.61
CA ILE A 79 -13.12 7.76 -3.40
C ILE A 79 -12.41 8.91 -2.68
N TYR A 80 -11.47 8.62 -1.79
CA TYR A 80 -10.75 9.61 -0.99
C TYR A 80 -9.24 9.64 -1.23
N ALA A 81 -8.71 8.81 -2.15
CA ALA A 81 -7.28 8.62 -2.38
C ALA A 81 -6.47 9.91 -2.60
N TYR A 82 -7.14 11.00 -2.98
CA TYR A 82 -6.51 12.28 -3.28
C TYR A 82 -6.95 13.42 -2.35
N SER A 83 -7.66 13.08 -1.25
CA SER A 83 -8.02 14.07 -0.22
C SER A 83 -6.82 14.52 0.62
N GLU A 84 -5.80 13.67 0.70
CA GLU A 84 -4.53 13.90 1.39
C GLU A 84 -3.37 13.32 0.55
N LYS A 85 -2.14 13.65 0.91
CA LYS A 85 -0.94 12.99 0.35
C LYS A 85 -0.69 11.70 1.12
N PHE A 86 -1.33 10.63 0.70
CA PHE A 86 -1.32 9.38 1.42
C PHE A 86 -0.05 8.54 1.23
N MET A 87 0.32 7.86 2.32
CA MET A 87 1.24 6.74 2.34
C MET A 87 0.48 5.47 2.67
N LEU A 88 0.46 4.50 1.76
CA LEU A 88 -0.06 3.16 2.01
C LEU A 88 0.88 2.44 2.97
N VAL A 89 0.34 1.87 4.01
CA VAL A 89 1.14 1.33 5.10
C VAL A 89 0.77 -0.11 5.42
N PHE A 90 1.80 -0.92 5.66
CA PHE A 90 1.73 -2.10 6.48
C PHE A 90 2.79 -1.91 7.55
N SER A 91 2.35 -1.44 8.72
CA SER A 91 3.24 -1.05 9.81
C SER A 91 3.52 -2.22 10.77
N HIS A 92 4.16 -1.91 11.89
CA HIS A 92 4.33 -2.86 12.99
C HIS A 92 2.99 -3.26 13.61
N ASP A 93 2.04 -2.34 13.68
CA ASP A 93 0.73 -2.57 14.31
C ASP A 93 -0.06 -3.71 13.67
N GLU A 94 0.12 -3.96 12.37
CA GLU A 94 -0.52 -5.07 11.70
C GLU A 94 0.18 -6.41 11.94
N ALA A 95 1.38 -6.42 12.52
CA ALA A 95 2.21 -7.61 12.68
C ALA A 95 2.60 -7.93 14.13
N VAL A 96 2.08 -7.20 15.12
CA VAL A 96 2.34 -7.43 16.55
C VAL A 96 1.59 -8.64 17.09
N HIS A 97 1.94 -9.03 18.32
CA HIS A 97 1.39 -10.21 19.01
C HIS A 97 -0.15 -10.28 18.96
N GLY A 98 -0.64 -11.43 18.53
CA GLY A 98 -2.08 -11.71 18.38
C GLY A 98 -2.71 -11.24 17.08
N LYS A 99 -1.95 -10.56 16.20
CA LYS A 99 -2.46 -10.06 14.91
C LYS A 99 -1.99 -10.88 13.70
N ALA A 100 -1.10 -11.83 13.87
CA ALA A 100 -0.37 -12.58 12.85
C ALA A 100 0.55 -11.70 11.98
N SER A 101 1.63 -12.27 11.43
CA SER A 101 2.47 -11.60 10.43
C SER A 101 1.69 -11.36 9.14
N MET A 102 2.23 -10.52 8.23
CA MET A 102 1.59 -10.30 6.92
C MET A 102 1.41 -11.62 6.16
N LEU A 103 2.42 -12.50 6.17
CA LEU A 103 2.29 -13.83 5.56
C LEU A 103 1.29 -14.72 6.31
N GLY A 104 1.26 -14.62 7.65
CA GLY A 104 0.32 -15.37 8.50
C GLY A 104 -1.14 -15.04 8.21
N LYS A 105 -1.45 -13.78 7.86
CA LYS A 105 -2.81 -13.32 7.51
C LYS A 105 -3.33 -13.90 6.19
N MET A 106 -2.44 -14.30 5.28
CA MET A 106 -2.85 -14.79 3.96
C MET A 106 -3.58 -16.12 4.09
N PRO A 107 -4.69 -16.34 3.37
CA PRO A 107 -5.44 -17.59 3.39
C PRO A 107 -4.71 -18.72 2.66
N GLY A 108 -5.13 -19.95 2.97
CA GLY A 108 -4.68 -21.16 2.30
C GLY A 108 -3.39 -21.74 2.88
N GLU A 109 -2.85 -22.73 2.17
CA GLU A 109 -1.60 -23.40 2.49
C GLU A 109 -0.39 -22.52 2.12
N ARG A 110 0.81 -22.99 2.50
CA ARG A 110 2.07 -22.22 2.34
C ARG A 110 2.22 -21.57 0.95
N GLU A 111 2.02 -22.33 -0.11
CA GLU A 111 2.18 -21.82 -1.48
C GLU A 111 1.18 -20.70 -1.79
N GLN A 112 -0.08 -20.90 -1.40
CA GLN A 112 -1.16 -19.94 -1.55
C GLN A 112 -0.92 -18.68 -0.71
N LYS A 113 -0.41 -18.81 0.52
CA LYS A 113 -0.01 -17.68 1.35
C LYS A 113 1.03 -16.80 0.66
N PHE A 114 2.08 -17.39 0.13
CA PHE A 114 3.10 -16.65 -0.62
C PHE A 114 2.54 -16.04 -1.92
N ALA A 115 1.63 -16.72 -2.61
CA ALA A 115 0.96 -16.17 -3.80
C ALA A 115 0.12 -14.94 -3.44
N ASN A 116 -0.69 -15.00 -2.38
CA ASN A 116 -1.47 -13.86 -1.89
C ASN A 116 -0.57 -12.72 -1.41
N LEU A 117 0.53 -12.99 -0.71
CA LEU A 117 1.45 -11.95 -0.26
C LEU A 117 2.15 -11.25 -1.45
N ARG A 118 2.54 -12.00 -2.48
CA ARG A 118 3.07 -11.42 -3.72
C ARG A 118 2.06 -10.49 -4.38
N LEU A 119 0.81 -10.93 -4.49
CA LEU A 119 -0.29 -10.12 -5.02
C LEU A 119 -0.51 -8.85 -4.19
N THR A 120 -0.51 -8.97 -2.86
CA THR A 120 -0.65 -7.87 -1.91
C THR A 120 0.38 -6.76 -2.19
N TYR A 121 1.64 -7.12 -2.28
CA TYR A 121 2.69 -6.12 -2.50
C TYR A 121 2.68 -5.58 -3.93
N ALA A 122 2.42 -6.41 -4.93
CA ALA A 122 2.28 -5.93 -6.31
C ALA A 122 1.12 -4.93 -6.45
N TYR A 123 -0.02 -5.21 -5.81
CA TYR A 123 -1.17 -4.29 -5.77
C TYR A 123 -0.83 -3.00 -5.03
N MET A 124 -0.25 -3.09 -3.83
CA MET A 124 0.17 -1.92 -3.06
C MET A 124 1.12 -1.02 -3.86
N PHE A 125 2.14 -1.59 -4.50
CA PHE A 125 3.15 -0.81 -5.23
C PHE A 125 2.60 -0.15 -6.50
N THR A 126 1.54 -0.68 -7.05
CA THR A 126 0.89 -0.11 -8.25
C THR A 126 -0.29 0.81 -7.93
N HIS A 127 -0.88 0.72 -6.74
CA HIS A 127 -1.94 1.61 -6.26
C HIS A 127 -1.39 3.04 -6.01
N PRO A 128 -2.18 4.12 -6.17
CA PRO A 128 -1.76 5.48 -5.79
C PRO A 128 -1.37 5.61 -4.31
N GLY A 129 -0.45 6.51 -4.01
CA GLY A 129 0.08 6.79 -2.67
C GLY A 129 1.50 6.26 -2.46
N ARG A 130 2.25 6.83 -1.50
CA ARG A 130 3.59 6.35 -1.11
C ARG A 130 3.50 4.99 -0.43
N LYS A 131 4.62 4.30 -0.25
CA LYS A 131 4.66 2.91 0.23
C LYS A 131 5.46 2.80 1.51
N LEU A 132 4.94 2.02 2.48
CA LEU A 132 5.66 1.64 3.68
C LEU A 132 5.44 0.15 3.95
N LEU A 133 6.53 -0.60 3.99
CA LEU A 133 6.58 -1.95 4.53
C LEU A 133 7.42 -1.93 5.81
N PHE A 134 6.96 -2.61 6.85
CA PHE A 134 7.71 -2.76 8.08
C PHE A 134 8.73 -3.91 7.96
N MET A 135 9.76 -3.89 8.83
CA MET A 135 10.87 -4.86 8.82
C MET A 135 10.38 -6.31 8.85
N GLY A 136 11.05 -7.18 8.07
CA GLY A 136 10.70 -8.60 7.95
C GLY A 136 9.56 -8.91 6.98
N GLN A 137 8.71 -7.93 6.66
CA GLN A 137 7.61 -8.14 5.71
C GLN A 137 8.12 -8.40 4.28
N ASP A 138 9.23 -7.78 3.91
CA ASP A 138 9.87 -7.92 2.60
C ASP A 138 10.45 -9.30 2.33
N ILE A 139 10.74 -10.08 3.39
CA ILE A 139 11.17 -11.47 3.27
C ILE A 139 10.05 -12.47 3.62
N GLY A 140 8.86 -11.98 3.98
CA GLY A 140 7.70 -12.80 4.29
C GLY A 140 7.86 -13.63 5.57
N GLU A 141 8.28 -13.02 6.68
CA GLU A 141 8.36 -13.70 7.96
C GLU A 141 7.01 -14.29 8.38
N PHE A 142 7.03 -15.49 8.95
CA PHE A 142 5.86 -16.10 9.57
C PHE A 142 5.65 -15.63 11.01
N SER A 143 6.73 -15.27 11.69
CA SER A 143 6.68 -14.81 13.07
C SER A 143 6.03 -13.44 13.14
N GLU A 144 5.22 -13.23 14.17
CA GLU A 144 4.76 -11.90 14.54
C GLU A 144 5.95 -11.06 15.00
N TRP A 145 5.89 -9.75 14.68
CA TRP A 145 6.95 -8.84 15.11
C TRP A 145 7.04 -8.78 16.64
N ASN A 146 8.27 -8.79 17.12
CA ASN A 146 8.59 -8.67 18.54
C ASN A 146 9.88 -7.83 18.68
N GLU A 147 9.82 -6.77 19.48
CA GLU A 147 10.92 -5.84 19.70
C GLU A 147 12.18 -6.48 20.32
N MET A 148 12.02 -7.67 20.93
CA MET A 148 13.12 -8.42 21.53
C MET A 148 13.81 -9.37 20.56
N ARG A 149 13.38 -9.41 19.28
CA ARG A 149 13.92 -10.32 18.26
C ARG A 149 14.43 -9.55 17.06
N CYS A 150 15.47 -10.08 16.46
CA CYS A 150 15.94 -9.62 15.17
C CYS A 150 15.10 -10.20 14.03
N THR A 151 15.11 -9.54 12.87
CA THR A 151 14.58 -10.09 11.62
C THR A 151 15.22 -11.45 11.32
N GLU A 152 14.42 -12.40 10.90
CA GLU A 152 14.82 -13.81 10.66
C GLU A 152 15.56 -13.96 9.32
N TRP A 153 16.72 -13.32 9.16
CA TRP A 153 17.49 -13.30 7.92
C TRP A 153 17.85 -14.67 7.37
N GLU A 154 17.92 -15.68 8.21
CA GLU A 154 18.17 -17.06 7.79
C GLU A 154 17.05 -17.65 6.91
N LEU A 155 15.86 -17.05 6.92
CA LEU A 155 14.77 -17.43 6.01
C LEU A 155 15.16 -17.26 4.53
N LEU A 156 16.09 -16.38 4.22
CA LEU A 156 16.56 -16.15 2.85
C LEU A 156 17.27 -17.38 2.22
N LYS A 157 17.61 -18.40 2.99
CA LYS A 157 18.08 -19.69 2.44
C LYS A 157 16.95 -20.50 1.77
N TYR A 158 15.69 -20.22 2.10
CA TYR A 158 14.54 -20.90 1.52
C TYR A 158 14.02 -20.19 0.26
N PRO A 159 13.69 -20.94 -0.82
CA PRO A 159 13.30 -20.36 -2.10
C PRO A 159 12.15 -19.36 -2.03
N ASP A 160 11.11 -19.65 -1.23
CA ASP A 160 9.93 -18.80 -1.13
C ASP A 160 10.26 -17.41 -0.58
N HIS A 161 11.01 -17.38 0.54
CA HIS A 161 11.44 -16.13 1.19
C HIS A 161 12.43 -15.35 0.34
N LYS A 162 13.37 -16.05 -0.32
CA LYS A 162 14.28 -15.45 -1.29
C LYS A 162 13.52 -14.85 -2.48
N GLY A 163 12.47 -15.54 -2.93
CA GLY A 163 11.58 -15.06 -3.99
C GLY A 163 10.81 -13.82 -3.59
N MET A 164 10.33 -13.73 -2.33
CA MET A 164 9.69 -12.52 -1.79
C MET A 164 10.65 -11.34 -1.76
N ALA A 165 11.84 -11.50 -1.21
CA ALA A 165 12.87 -10.45 -1.20
C ALA A 165 13.20 -9.96 -2.62
N ALA A 166 13.33 -10.87 -3.57
CA ALA A 166 13.58 -10.53 -4.98
C ALA A 166 12.40 -9.75 -5.60
N LEU A 167 11.15 -10.14 -5.28
CA LEU A 167 9.97 -9.42 -5.73
C LEU A 167 9.94 -8.01 -5.17
N VAL A 168 10.10 -7.83 -3.84
CA VAL A 168 10.05 -6.50 -3.21
C VAL A 168 11.17 -5.62 -3.74
N LYS A 169 12.38 -6.17 -3.94
CA LYS A 169 13.48 -5.45 -4.62
C LYS A 169 13.05 -4.99 -6.01
N LYS A 170 12.40 -5.84 -6.80
CA LYS A 170 11.94 -5.49 -8.15
C LYS A 170 10.82 -4.46 -8.14
N LEU A 171 9.88 -4.55 -7.19
CA LEU A 171 8.83 -3.56 -7.01
C LEU A 171 9.40 -2.19 -6.65
N ASN A 172 10.38 -2.12 -5.76
CA ASN A 172 11.09 -0.87 -5.43
C ASN A 172 11.82 -0.29 -6.65
N GLU A 173 12.51 -1.13 -7.43
CA GLU A 173 13.15 -0.72 -8.68
C GLU A 173 12.13 -0.14 -9.67
N LEU A 174 11.00 -0.82 -9.88
CA LEU A 174 9.93 -0.32 -10.74
C LEU A 174 9.35 0.99 -10.22
N TYR A 175 9.08 1.08 -8.92
CA TYR A 175 8.51 2.27 -8.30
C TYR A 175 9.42 3.50 -8.45
N THR A 176 10.73 3.32 -8.35
CA THR A 176 11.72 4.41 -8.46
C THR A 176 12.10 4.75 -9.91
N THR A 177 11.91 3.82 -10.86
CA THR A 177 12.33 4.01 -12.26
C THR A 177 11.20 4.25 -13.25
N LYS A 178 9.94 3.93 -12.87
CA LYS A 178 8.77 4.11 -13.74
C LYS A 178 7.96 5.35 -13.32
N PRO A 179 8.09 6.48 -14.01
CA PRO A 179 7.42 7.72 -13.65
C PRO A 179 5.91 7.58 -13.47
N ALA A 180 5.26 6.68 -14.21
CA ALA A 180 3.84 6.40 -14.06
C ALA A 180 3.43 5.95 -12.64
N LEU A 181 4.35 5.44 -11.82
CA LEU A 181 4.07 4.99 -10.47
C LEU A 181 4.25 6.06 -9.39
N TYR A 182 5.01 7.13 -9.66
CA TYR A 182 5.34 8.12 -8.63
C TYR A 182 5.11 9.59 -9.00
N GLU A 183 5.11 9.96 -10.31
CA GLU A 183 5.03 11.38 -10.73
C GLU A 183 3.70 12.03 -10.32
N TRP A 184 2.60 11.31 -10.51
CA TRP A 184 1.25 11.72 -10.15
C TRP A 184 0.61 10.78 -9.11
N ASP A 185 1.38 10.41 -8.11
CA ASP A 185 0.96 9.47 -7.09
C ASP A 185 -0.09 10.05 -6.13
N ASP A 186 -0.10 11.37 -6.02
CA ASP A 186 -1.02 12.17 -5.22
C ASP A 186 -2.05 12.96 -6.05
N LYS A 187 -2.24 12.59 -7.33
CA LYS A 187 -3.15 13.31 -8.25
C LYS A 187 -4.08 12.37 -8.99
N PRO A 188 -5.37 12.72 -9.11
CA PRO A 188 -6.36 11.87 -9.78
C PRO A 188 -6.02 11.63 -11.25
N GLU A 189 -5.34 12.57 -11.91
CA GLU A 189 -4.93 12.43 -13.31
C GLU A 189 -3.93 11.28 -13.54
N GLY A 190 -3.22 10.84 -12.49
CA GLY A 190 -2.25 9.75 -12.54
C GLY A 190 -2.87 8.36 -12.57
N PHE A 191 -4.18 8.25 -12.41
CA PHE A 191 -4.90 6.97 -12.29
C PHE A 191 -6.14 6.96 -13.18
N ALA A 192 -6.49 5.79 -13.69
CA ALA A 192 -7.81 5.56 -14.26
C ALA A 192 -8.17 4.07 -14.16
N TRP A 193 -9.41 3.79 -13.80
CA TRP A 193 -9.96 2.45 -13.91
C TRP A 193 -10.09 2.04 -15.38
N ILE A 194 -9.71 0.80 -15.69
CA ILE A 194 -10.09 0.12 -16.93
C ILE A 194 -11.34 -0.71 -16.65
N ASN A 195 -11.30 -1.53 -15.59
CA ASN A 195 -12.46 -2.26 -15.11
C ASN A 195 -12.37 -2.43 -13.59
N SER A 196 -13.27 -1.77 -12.86
CA SER A 196 -13.38 -1.81 -11.39
C SER A 196 -14.56 -2.64 -10.89
N ILE A 197 -15.39 -3.19 -11.78
CA ILE A 197 -16.67 -3.81 -11.41
C ILE A 197 -16.71 -5.33 -11.68
N ASN A 198 -15.59 -5.93 -12.08
CA ASN A 198 -15.53 -7.36 -12.41
C ASN A 198 -15.37 -8.23 -11.14
N SER A 199 -16.29 -8.05 -10.19
CA SER A 199 -16.29 -8.76 -8.91
C SER A 199 -16.48 -10.26 -9.06
N ALA A 200 -17.35 -10.69 -9.98
CA ALA A 200 -17.62 -12.10 -10.22
C ALA A 200 -16.37 -12.92 -10.61
N GLU A 201 -15.42 -12.28 -11.27
CA GLU A 201 -14.16 -12.88 -11.68
C GLU A 201 -13.00 -12.61 -10.70
N ASN A 202 -13.24 -11.81 -9.66
CA ASN A 202 -12.19 -11.31 -8.75
C ASN A 202 -11.03 -10.65 -9.50
N LEU A 203 -11.34 -9.89 -10.54
CA LEU A 203 -10.36 -9.19 -11.38
C LEU A 203 -10.49 -7.68 -11.23
N LEU A 204 -9.36 -7.01 -11.20
CA LEU A 204 -9.27 -5.57 -11.14
C LEU A 204 -8.26 -5.08 -12.17
N THR A 205 -8.66 -4.13 -13.03
CA THR A 205 -7.75 -3.57 -14.01
C THR A 205 -7.78 -2.04 -13.97
N PHE A 206 -6.61 -1.45 -13.98
CA PHE A 206 -6.44 0.00 -13.96
C PHE A 206 -5.15 0.42 -14.67
N MET A 207 -5.01 1.71 -14.91
CA MET A 207 -3.80 2.29 -15.47
C MET A 207 -3.20 3.36 -14.56
N ARG A 208 -1.87 3.44 -14.60
CA ARG A 208 -1.09 4.55 -14.05
C ARG A 208 -0.42 5.28 -15.19
N ARG A 209 -0.37 6.60 -15.12
CA ARG A 209 0.15 7.45 -16.21
C ARG A 209 0.87 8.68 -15.69
N THR A 210 1.72 9.25 -16.56
CA THR A 210 2.45 10.48 -16.30
C THR A 210 1.76 11.70 -16.94
N ARG A 211 2.21 12.89 -16.55
CA ARG A 211 1.75 14.18 -17.08
C ARG A 211 1.81 14.25 -18.61
N LYS A 212 2.90 13.78 -19.20
CA LYS A 212 3.10 13.83 -20.66
C LYS A 212 2.48 12.66 -21.41
N LYS A 213 1.82 11.74 -20.71
CA LYS A 213 1.27 10.49 -21.26
C LYS A 213 2.31 9.61 -21.99
N GLU A 214 3.60 9.90 -21.83
CA GLU A 214 4.71 9.16 -22.46
C GLU A 214 5.01 7.83 -21.73
N SER A 215 4.60 7.73 -20.46
CA SER A 215 4.73 6.50 -19.67
C SER A 215 3.35 6.07 -19.18
N LEU A 216 2.95 4.90 -19.61
CA LEU A 216 1.69 4.25 -19.23
C LEU A 216 2.02 2.89 -18.64
N LEU A 217 1.42 2.58 -17.50
CA LEU A 217 1.45 1.26 -16.90
C LEU A 217 0.03 0.73 -16.80
N VAL A 218 -0.24 -0.43 -17.38
CA VAL A 218 -1.49 -1.15 -17.21
C VAL A 218 -1.29 -2.23 -16.15
N VAL A 219 -2.19 -2.28 -15.20
CA VAL A 219 -2.19 -3.25 -14.10
C VAL A 219 -3.42 -4.15 -14.24
N ALA A 220 -3.19 -5.45 -14.24
CA ALA A 220 -4.22 -6.47 -14.14
C ALA A 220 -3.96 -7.31 -12.89
N ALA A 221 -4.82 -7.21 -11.89
CA ALA A 221 -4.71 -7.93 -10.64
C ALA A 221 -5.76 -9.03 -10.58
N ASN A 222 -5.29 -10.28 -10.43
CA ASN A 222 -6.13 -11.44 -10.28
C ASN A 222 -6.17 -11.88 -8.82
N PHE A 223 -7.29 -11.64 -8.17
CA PHE A 223 -7.56 -12.00 -6.78
C PHE A 223 -8.27 -13.35 -6.64
N SER A 224 -8.52 -14.05 -7.76
CA SER A 224 -9.08 -15.40 -7.73
C SER A 224 -7.99 -16.45 -7.41
N GLY A 225 -8.40 -17.63 -7.03
CA GLY A 225 -7.51 -18.77 -6.80
C GLY A 225 -7.12 -19.53 -8.08
N VAL A 226 -7.50 -19.04 -9.28
CA VAL A 226 -7.34 -19.74 -10.56
C VAL A 226 -6.81 -18.79 -11.63
N GLU A 227 -6.19 -19.35 -12.66
CA GLU A 227 -5.76 -18.59 -13.82
C GLU A 227 -6.96 -17.98 -14.56
N LYS A 228 -6.82 -16.73 -14.98
CA LYS A 228 -7.85 -15.98 -15.71
C LYS A 228 -7.28 -15.36 -16.98
N GLN A 229 -8.09 -15.36 -18.03
CA GLN A 229 -7.82 -14.59 -19.24
C GLN A 229 -8.52 -13.24 -19.14
N VAL A 230 -7.77 -12.17 -19.27
CA VAL A 230 -8.27 -10.79 -19.18
C VAL A 230 -8.15 -10.12 -20.53
N LYS A 231 -9.28 -9.64 -21.06
CA LYS A 231 -9.27 -8.72 -22.21
C LYS A 231 -9.17 -7.30 -21.66
N ILE A 232 -8.11 -6.60 -22.04
CA ILE A 232 -7.90 -5.20 -21.73
C ILE A 232 -8.24 -4.45 -23.03
N GLY A 233 -9.38 -3.73 -23.01
CA GLY A 233 -9.89 -2.98 -24.16
C GLY A 233 -9.14 -1.65 -24.36
#